data_95a17a93bb3140f7dc4166e0cc803f05
#
_entry.id   95a17a93bb3140f7dc4166e0cc803f05
#
_cell.length_a   1.000
_cell.length_b   1.000
_cell.length_c   1.000
_cell.angle_alpha   90.00
_cell.angle_beta   90.00
_cell.angle_gamma   90.00
#
_symmetry.space_group_name_H-M   'P 1'
#
loop_
_entity.id
_entity.type
_entity.pdbx_description
1 polymer ?
#
loop_
_entity_poly.entity_id
_entity_poly.type
_entity_poly.pdbx_seq_one_letter_code
_entity_poly.pdbx_strand_id
1 'polypeptide(L)'
;MHLEGTILVGTDFEPVEGRVVVADGEIVRIEAREVDGDDVILPAFVNAHTHIGDSIAKEAGEGLSLDELVAPPDGLKHRLLRSASHEEKVAAMARTLRYMESVGTGTFIEFREGGVPGVTALRDALAGDGVDFDERAIDAVALGRDDPDVLDVADGYGASGARDADFDAVRSEAREAGKLFGIHAGERDADDINAAMDLDPAFL
;
A
#
# COMPACT_ATOMS: atom_id res chain seq x y z
N MET A 1 -0.99 -28.44 -5.31
CA MET A 1 -1.78 -28.22 -4.07
C MET A 1 -3.26 -28.23 -4.42
N HIS A 2 -4.12 -28.65 -3.50
CA HIS A 2 -5.58 -28.58 -3.67
C HIS A 2 -6.18 -27.84 -2.49
N LEU A 3 -7.12 -26.92 -2.77
CA LEU A 3 -7.92 -26.22 -1.77
C LEU A 3 -9.39 -26.53 -2.05
N GLU A 4 -10.17 -26.90 -1.03
CA GLU A 4 -11.59 -27.26 -1.15
C GLU A 4 -12.44 -26.33 -0.29
N GLY A 5 -13.61 -25.93 -0.82
CA GLY A 5 -14.54 -25.03 -0.12
C GLY A 5 -15.46 -24.29 -1.08
N THR A 6 -16.06 -23.20 -0.60
CA THR A 6 -16.80 -22.26 -1.42
C THR A 6 -15.82 -21.29 -2.07
N ILE A 7 -15.66 -21.37 -3.38
CA ILE A 7 -14.72 -20.55 -4.16
C ILE A 7 -15.47 -19.33 -4.69
N LEU A 8 -15.00 -18.12 -4.41
CA LEU A 8 -15.53 -16.87 -4.97
C LEU A 8 -14.82 -16.57 -6.28
N VAL A 9 -15.52 -16.74 -7.41
CA VAL A 9 -14.93 -16.71 -8.75
C VAL A 9 -15.28 -15.44 -9.50
N GLY A 10 -14.30 -14.91 -10.25
CA GLY A 10 -14.47 -13.75 -11.11
C GLY A 10 -14.62 -12.44 -10.36
N THR A 11 -14.93 -11.36 -11.10
CA THR A 11 -15.09 -10.00 -10.57
C THR A 11 -16.38 -9.81 -9.77
N ASP A 12 -17.37 -10.67 -9.99
CA ASP A 12 -18.66 -10.62 -9.31
C ASP A 12 -18.70 -11.54 -8.08
N PHE A 13 -17.57 -12.20 -7.75
CA PHE A 13 -17.43 -13.13 -6.63
C PHE A 13 -18.52 -14.21 -6.60
N GLU A 14 -18.82 -14.79 -7.75
CA GLU A 14 -19.80 -15.88 -7.88
C GLU A 14 -19.37 -17.08 -7.05
N PRO A 15 -20.20 -17.57 -6.10
CA PRO A 15 -19.84 -18.69 -5.25
C PRO A 15 -19.94 -20.01 -6.02
N VAL A 16 -18.86 -20.78 -6.01
CA VAL A 16 -18.81 -22.13 -6.58
C VAL A 16 -18.31 -23.09 -5.49
N GLU A 17 -19.14 -24.03 -5.08
CA GLU A 17 -18.70 -25.12 -4.22
C GLU A 17 -17.78 -26.04 -5.01
N GLY A 18 -16.55 -26.29 -4.51
CA GLY A 18 -15.60 -27.04 -5.31
C GLY A 18 -14.17 -27.11 -4.81
N ARG A 19 -13.29 -27.32 -5.78
CA ARG A 19 -11.84 -27.45 -5.58
C ARG A 19 -11.07 -26.52 -6.50
N VAL A 20 -10.12 -25.78 -5.94
CA VAL A 20 -9.04 -25.11 -6.68
C VAL A 20 -7.84 -26.03 -6.77
N VAL A 21 -7.34 -26.25 -7.98
CA VAL A 21 -6.10 -27.01 -8.24
C VAL A 21 -4.99 -26.02 -8.58
N VAL A 22 -3.92 -26.07 -7.79
CA VAL A 22 -2.72 -25.24 -7.98
C VAL A 22 -1.54 -26.13 -8.34
N ALA A 23 -0.85 -25.80 -9.42
CA ALA A 23 0.40 -26.44 -9.83
C ALA A 23 1.41 -25.34 -10.21
N ASP A 24 2.65 -25.48 -9.75
CA ASP A 24 3.76 -24.57 -10.01
C ASP A 24 3.44 -23.08 -9.68
N GLY A 25 2.66 -22.87 -8.59
CA GLY A 25 2.25 -21.53 -8.15
C GLY A 25 1.06 -20.92 -8.90
N GLU A 26 0.50 -21.62 -9.89
CA GLU A 26 -0.63 -21.14 -10.70
C GLU A 26 -1.91 -21.94 -10.46
N ILE A 27 -3.06 -21.26 -10.49
CA ILE A 27 -4.38 -21.92 -10.52
C ILE A 27 -4.58 -22.51 -11.91
N VAL A 28 -4.47 -23.83 -12.00
CA VAL A 28 -4.63 -24.53 -13.30
C VAL A 28 -6.06 -24.95 -13.57
N ARG A 29 -6.90 -25.09 -12.53
CA ARG A 29 -8.31 -25.48 -12.68
C ARG A 29 -9.14 -25.19 -11.44
N ILE A 30 -10.41 -24.87 -11.67
CA ILE A 30 -11.49 -24.84 -10.67
C ILE A 30 -12.48 -25.95 -11.05
N GLU A 31 -12.78 -26.85 -10.13
CA GLU A 31 -13.68 -27.99 -10.31
C GLU A 31 -14.90 -27.81 -9.41
N ALA A 32 -16.08 -27.65 -10.02
CA ALA A 32 -17.35 -27.65 -9.27
C ALA A 32 -17.63 -29.09 -8.78
N ARG A 33 -17.82 -29.27 -7.46
CA ARG A 33 -18.11 -30.53 -6.81
C ARG A 33 -18.64 -30.32 -5.40
N GLU A 34 -19.34 -31.28 -4.84
CA GLU A 34 -19.63 -31.29 -3.41
C GLU A 34 -18.37 -31.41 -2.59
N VAL A 35 -18.23 -30.64 -1.53
CA VAL A 35 -17.13 -30.66 -0.58
C VAL A 35 -17.65 -30.68 0.87
N ASP A 36 -16.90 -31.35 1.73
CA ASP A 36 -17.20 -31.39 3.16
C ASP A 36 -16.35 -30.30 3.84
N GLY A 37 -16.92 -29.14 4.09
CA GLY A 37 -16.25 -28.04 4.80
C GLY A 37 -16.88 -26.69 4.59
N ASP A 38 -16.60 -25.76 5.51
CA ASP A 38 -17.15 -24.41 5.53
C ASP A 38 -16.10 -23.36 5.07
N ASP A 39 -14.97 -23.81 4.51
CA ASP A 39 -13.91 -22.91 4.06
C ASP A 39 -14.38 -22.07 2.87
N VAL A 40 -13.98 -20.78 2.88
CA VAL A 40 -14.19 -19.86 1.77
C VAL A 40 -12.85 -19.53 1.12
N ILE A 41 -12.78 -19.74 -0.19
CA ILE A 41 -11.58 -19.47 -0.99
C ILE A 41 -11.86 -18.24 -1.84
N LEU A 42 -11.06 -17.19 -1.64
CA LEU A 42 -11.16 -15.93 -2.37
C LEU A 42 -9.77 -15.42 -2.74
N PRO A 43 -9.65 -14.48 -3.70
CA PRO A 43 -8.39 -13.80 -3.97
C PRO A 43 -7.84 -13.12 -2.73
N ALA A 44 -6.51 -13.01 -2.62
CA ALA A 44 -5.88 -12.23 -1.57
C ALA A 44 -6.40 -10.78 -1.56
N PHE A 45 -6.47 -10.18 -0.38
CA PHE A 45 -6.96 -8.80 -0.23
C PHE A 45 -6.00 -7.79 -0.85
N VAL A 46 -6.57 -6.72 -1.40
CA VAL A 46 -5.83 -5.52 -1.81
C VAL A 46 -6.10 -4.42 -0.80
N ASN A 47 -5.05 -3.92 -0.14
CA ASN A 47 -5.15 -2.72 0.68
C ASN A 47 -4.74 -1.50 -0.15
N ALA A 48 -5.71 -0.75 -0.64
CA ALA A 48 -5.49 0.32 -1.59
C ALA A 48 -4.96 1.63 -0.98
N HIS A 49 -4.78 1.72 0.34
CA HIS A 49 -4.25 2.93 0.99
C HIS A 49 -3.51 2.58 2.27
N THR A 50 -2.19 2.77 2.28
CA THR A 50 -1.37 2.50 3.45
C THR A 50 -0.28 3.56 3.65
N HIS A 51 0.20 3.63 4.89
CA HIS A 51 1.37 4.37 5.34
C HIS A 51 2.22 3.48 6.25
N ILE A 52 2.69 2.33 5.73
CA ILE A 52 3.42 1.36 6.57
C ILE A 52 4.75 1.89 7.10
N GLY A 53 5.30 2.93 6.47
CA GLY A 53 6.46 3.64 7.02
C GLY A 53 6.20 4.26 8.39
N ASP A 54 4.97 4.56 8.71
CA ASP A 54 4.56 5.10 10.02
C ASP A 54 4.60 4.04 11.14
N SER A 55 4.85 2.78 10.78
CA SER A 55 5.04 1.69 11.73
C SER A 55 6.19 1.94 12.73
N ILE A 56 7.13 2.82 12.40
CA ILE A 56 8.19 3.27 13.32
C ILE A 56 7.61 4.05 14.52
N ALA A 57 6.44 4.70 14.30
CA ALA A 57 5.78 5.58 15.26
C ALA A 57 4.50 4.95 15.86
N LYS A 58 4.31 3.64 15.68
CA LYS A 58 3.12 2.92 16.15
C LYS A 58 2.78 3.29 17.60
N GLU A 59 1.51 3.67 17.83
CA GLU A 59 0.97 4.09 19.14
C GLU A 59 1.58 5.37 19.72
N ALA A 60 2.48 6.06 19.00
CA ALA A 60 2.97 7.36 19.41
C ALA A 60 1.91 8.44 19.14
N GLY A 61 1.87 9.46 20.03
CA GLY A 61 1.03 10.64 19.81
C GLY A 61 -0.40 10.53 20.35
N GLU A 62 -0.67 9.59 21.25
CA GLU A 62 -1.97 9.55 21.95
C GLU A 62 -2.32 10.93 22.55
N GLY A 63 -3.52 11.42 22.22
CA GLY A 63 -4.03 12.70 22.71
C GLY A 63 -3.61 13.93 21.90
N LEU A 64 -2.79 13.78 20.85
CA LEU A 64 -2.46 14.86 19.93
C LEU A 64 -3.59 15.11 18.92
N SER A 65 -3.73 16.36 18.46
CA SER A 65 -4.56 16.69 17.33
C SER A 65 -3.98 16.13 16.03
N LEU A 66 -4.80 16.08 14.97
CA LEU A 66 -4.36 15.65 13.64
C LEU A 66 -3.13 16.46 13.17
N ASP A 67 -3.18 17.78 13.29
CA ASP A 67 -2.07 18.65 12.88
C ASP A 67 -0.78 18.38 13.67
N GLU A 68 -0.88 18.23 14.99
CA GLU A 68 0.28 17.89 15.83
C GLU A 68 0.86 16.52 15.50
N LEU A 69 0.02 15.61 15.00
CA LEU A 69 0.42 14.25 14.66
C LEU A 69 1.05 14.17 13.27
N VAL A 70 0.38 14.70 12.24
CA VAL A 70 0.74 14.43 10.84
C VAL A 70 1.08 15.65 9.99
N ALA A 71 0.84 16.90 10.46
CA ALA A 71 1.06 18.05 9.61
C ALA A 71 2.55 18.27 9.29
N PRO A 72 2.91 18.42 7.99
CA PRO A 72 4.26 18.80 7.61
C PRO A 72 4.59 20.23 8.06
N PRO A 73 5.88 20.57 8.34
CA PRO A 73 7.03 19.65 8.38
C PRO A 73 7.28 19.01 9.75
N ASP A 74 6.58 19.46 10.80
CA ASP A 74 6.97 19.24 12.19
C ASP A 74 5.98 18.40 13.01
N GLY A 75 4.95 17.83 12.40
CA GLY A 75 4.11 16.82 13.05
C GLY A 75 4.96 15.68 13.61
N LEU A 76 4.48 15.05 14.68
CA LEU A 76 5.23 13.98 15.37
C LEU A 76 5.70 12.90 14.41
N LYS A 77 4.85 12.47 13.48
CA LYS A 77 5.17 11.54 12.40
C LYS A 77 6.45 11.90 11.66
N HIS A 78 6.51 13.15 11.15
CA HIS A 78 7.66 13.61 10.37
C HIS A 78 8.95 13.68 11.18
N ARG A 79 8.86 14.09 12.47
CA ARG A 79 10.02 14.09 13.37
C ARG A 79 10.56 12.68 13.60
N LEU A 80 9.67 11.70 13.86
CA LEU A 80 10.05 10.31 14.07
C LEU A 80 10.65 9.68 12.82
N LEU A 81 10.04 9.90 11.66
CA LEU A 81 10.56 9.43 10.38
C LEU A 81 11.96 9.99 10.06
N ARG A 82 12.20 11.28 10.37
CA ARG A 82 13.53 11.88 10.17
C ARG A 82 14.58 11.40 11.16
N SER A 83 14.20 11.09 12.40
CA SER A 83 15.13 10.65 13.43
C SER A 83 15.51 9.17 13.33
N ALA A 84 14.67 8.35 12.72
CA ALA A 84 14.91 6.91 12.60
C ALA A 84 15.98 6.60 11.56
N SER A 85 16.84 5.63 11.85
CA SER A 85 17.80 5.10 10.89
C SER A 85 17.11 4.35 9.75
N HIS A 86 17.85 4.08 8.68
CA HIS A 86 17.36 3.27 7.57
C HIS A 86 16.93 1.88 8.05
N GLU A 87 17.79 1.22 8.83
CA GLU A 87 17.58 -0.13 9.36
C GLU A 87 16.34 -0.19 10.28
N GLU A 88 16.11 0.83 11.10
CA GLU A 88 14.92 0.92 11.95
C GLU A 88 13.63 1.01 11.12
N LYS A 89 13.64 1.80 10.05
CA LYS A 89 12.51 1.93 9.10
C LYS A 89 12.24 0.61 8.39
N VAL A 90 13.27 -0.02 7.83
CA VAL A 90 13.17 -1.33 7.17
C VAL A 90 12.59 -2.38 8.12
N ALA A 91 13.13 -2.50 9.34
CA ALA A 91 12.66 -3.45 10.32
C ALA A 91 11.20 -3.20 10.77
N ALA A 92 10.79 -1.93 10.89
CA ALA A 92 9.41 -1.57 11.24
C ALA A 92 8.44 -1.96 10.12
N MET A 93 8.74 -1.60 8.88
CA MET A 93 7.93 -1.95 7.71
C MET A 93 7.86 -3.47 7.52
N ALA A 94 8.97 -4.19 7.62
CA ALA A 94 8.99 -5.65 7.51
C ALA A 94 8.11 -6.36 8.54
N ARG A 95 7.98 -5.82 9.76
CA ARG A 95 7.02 -6.35 10.75
C ARG A 95 5.58 -6.16 10.30
N THR A 96 5.27 -5.00 9.72
CA THR A 96 3.92 -4.71 9.21
C THR A 96 3.59 -5.57 8.00
N LEU A 97 4.54 -5.77 7.09
CA LEU A 97 4.37 -6.65 5.92
C LEU A 97 4.02 -8.09 6.36
N ARG A 98 4.73 -8.65 7.33
CA ARG A 98 4.40 -9.97 7.89
C ARG A 98 3.00 -10.04 8.48
N TYR A 99 2.57 -8.95 9.16
CA TYR A 99 1.21 -8.90 9.68
C TYR A 99 0.17 -8.85 8.55
N MET A 100 0.37 -8.01 7.54
CA MET A 100 -0.52 -7.90 6.38
C MET A 100 -0.65 -9.24 5.65
N GLU A 101 0.46 -9.92 5.42
CA GLU A 101 0.48 -11.28 4.85
C GLU A 101 -0.31 -12.26 5.72
N SER A 102 -0.09 -12.25 7.04
CA SER A 102 -0.76 -13.18 7.97
C SER A 102 -2.29 -13.01 8.02
N VAL A 103 -2.81 -11.87 7.58
CA VAL A 103 -4.25 -11.58 7.49
C VAL A 103 -4.78 -11.61 6.05
N GLY A 104 -3.99 -12.12 5.10
CA GLY A 104 -4.41 -12.40 3.74
C GLY A 104 -4.29 -11.22 2.76
N THR A 105 -3.53 -10.16 3.10
CA THR A 105 -3.22 -9.08 2.15
C THR A 105 -2.15 -9.57 1.17
N GLY A 106 -2.46 -9.60 -0.12
CA GLY A 106 -1.53 -9.98 -1.18
C GLY A 106 -0.96 -8.80 -1.96
N THR A 107 -1.61 -7.64 -1.91
CA THR A 107 -1.15 -6.41 -2.57
C THR A 107 -1.54 -5.19 -1.76
N PHE A 108 -0.71 -4.16 -1.76
CA PHE A 108 -1.06 -2.89 -1.13
C PHE A 108 -0.51 -1.69 -1.92
N ILE A 109 -1.13 -0.53 -1.72
CA ILE A 109 -0.67 0.76 -2.23
C ILE A 109 -0.15 1.57 -1.05
N GLU A 110 1.11 1.99 -1.13
CA GLU A 110 1.82 2.73 -0.09
C GLU A 110 2.09 4.16 -0.50
N PHE A 111 1.56 5.12 0.27
CA PHE A 111 1.97 6.53 0.19
C PHE A 111 3.24 6.72 1.02
N ARG A 112 4.40 6.81 0.32
CA ARG A 112 5.70 6.73 0.99
C ARG A 112 6.39 8.07 1.12
N GLU A 113 6.48 8.57 2.35
CA GLU A 113 7.23 9.78 2.71
C GLU A 113 8.74 9.56 2.70
N GLY A 114 9.48 10.67 2.66
CA GLY A 114 10.93 10.70 2.79
C GLY A 114 11.68 10.59 1.48
N GLY A 115 11.03 10.92 0.37
CA GLY A 115 11.66 10.96 -0.94
C GLY A 115 12.22 9.61 -1.38
N VAL A 116 13.25 9.64 -2.23
CA VAL A 116 13.94 8.45 -2.72
C VAL A 116 14.42 7.53 -1.58
N PRO A 117 15.03 8.03 -0.47
CA PRO A 117 15.40 7.16 0.66
C PRO A 117 14.22 6.44 1.31
N GLY A 118 13.05 7.07 1.35
CA GLY A 118 11.84 6.45 1.88
C GLY A 118 11.36 5.27 1.02
N VAL A 119 11.34 5.45 -0.29
CA VAL A 119 11.00 4.38 -1.26
C VAL A 119 12.02 3.26 -1.21
N THR A 120 13.32 3.58 -1.11
CA THR A 120 14.39 2.58 -0.97
C THR A 120 14.18 1.72 0.27
N ALA A 121 13.87 2.34 1.42
CA ALA A 121 13.62 1.59 2.65
C ALA A 121 12.41 0.63 2.54
N LEU A 122 11.36 1.02 1.80
CA LEU A 122 10.23 0.13 1.50
C LEU A 122 10.68 -1.06 0.64
N ARG A 123 11.46 -0.82 -0.42
CA ARG A 123 11.96 -1.87 -1.31
C ARG A 123 12.87 -2.86 -0.56
N ASP A 124 13.73 -2.36 0.33
CA ASP A 124 14.59 -3.21 1.17
C ASP A 124 13.77 -4.05 2.16
N ALA A 125 12.69 -3.48 2.71
CA ALA A 125 11.76 -4.23 3.56
C ALA A 125 11.03 -5.35 2.81
N LEU A 126 10.66 -5.12 1.54
CA LEU A 126 10.04 -6.11 0.66
C LEU A 126 11.03 -7.19 0.22
N ALA A 127 12.29 -6.83 -0.02
CA ALA A 127 13.35 -7.77 -0.39
C ALA A 127 13.76 -8.71 0.75
N GLY A 128 13.28 -8.45 1.99
CA GLY A 128 13.56 -9.29 3.14
C GLY A 128 14.98 -9.15 3.69
N ASP A 129 15.70 -8.07 3.40
CA ASP A 129 17.05 -7.83 3.89
C ASP A 129 17.11 -7.88 5.43
N GLY A 130 17.57 -9.01 5.95
CA GLY A 130 17.73 -9.25 7.39
C GLY A 130 16.47 -9.73 8.14
N VAL A 131 15.40 -10.12 7.44
CA VAL A 131 14.18 -10.69 8.01
C VAL A 131 13.74 -11.95 7.26
N ASP A 132 13.23 -12.91 8.01
CA ASP A 132 12.69 -14.17 7.46
C ASP A 132 11.31 -13.88 6.84
N PHE A 133 11.31 -13.48 5.57
CA PHE A 133 10.13 -13.05 4.83
C PHE A 133 10.21 -13.57 3.39
N ASP A 134 9.15 -14.16 2.87
CA ASP A 134 9.09 -14.56 1.47
C ASP A 134 8.72 -13.34 0.62
N GLU A 135 9.71 -12.78 -0.08
CA GLU A 135 9.57 -11.61 -0.97
C GLU A 135 8.52 -11.76 -2.08
N ARG A 136 7.95 -12.97 -2.26
CA ARG A 136 6.88 -13.23 -3.23
C ARG A 136 5.47 -13.21 -2.63
N ALA A 137 5.35 -13.08 -1.33
CA ALA A 137 4.09 -13.24 -0.63
C ALA A 137 3.20 -12.00 -0.69
N ILE A 138 3.78 -10.81 -0.85
CA ILE A 138 3.05 -9.55 -0.91
C ILE A 138 3.67 -8.57 -1.90
N ASP A 139 2.83 -7.98 -2.76
CA ASP A 139 3.23 -6.96 -3.74
C ASP A 139 2.91 -5.55 -3.24
N ALA A 140 3.77 -4.59 -3.60
CA ALA A 140 3.59 -3.18 -3.27
C ALA A 140 3.56 -2.30 -4.51
N VAL A 141 2.59 -1.41 -4.57
CA VAL A 141 2.58 -0.23 -5.45
C VAL A 141 3.05 0.96 -4.62
N ALA A 142 4.27 1.39 -4.83
CA ALA A 142 4.87 2.49 -4.08
C ALA A 142 4.59 3.83 -4.74
N LEU A 143 3.91 4.73 -4.04
CA LEU A 143 3.72 6.12 -4.42
C LEU A 143 4.64 6.98 -3.56
N GLY A 144 5.78 7.36 -4.10
CA GLY A 144 6.73 8.23 -3.43
C GLY A 144 6.21 9.66 -3.34
N ARG A 145 6.70 10.44 -2.36
CA ARG A 145 6.34 11.85 -2.17
C ARG A 145 7.52 12.65 -1.64
N ASP A 146 7.33 13.93 -1.45
CA ASP A 146 8.28 14.94 -0.96
C ASP A 146 9.32 15.41 -1.99
N ASP A 147 9.61 14.63 -3.04
CA ASP A 147 10.59 14.96 -4.08
C ASP A 147 10.09 14.37 -5.43
N PRO A 148 10.07 15.12 -6.54
CA PRO A 148 9.77 14.59 -7.87
C PRO A 148 10.68 13.43 -8.30
N ASP A 149 11.95 13.41 -7.86
CA ASP A 149 12.91 12.34 -8.18
C ASP A 149 12.45 10.94 -7.71
N VAL A 150 11.42 10.86 -6.85
CA VAL A 150 10.81 9.58 -6.48
C VAL A 150 10.23 8.85 -7.69
N LEU A 151 9.86 9.58 -8.74
CA LEU A 151 9.36 8.96 -9.97
C LEU A 151 10.39 8.05 -10.64
N ASP A 152 11.68 8.19 -10.38
CA ASP A 152 12.70 7.29 -10.92
C ASP A 152 12.68 5.90 -10.26
N VAL A 153 12.21 5.81 -9.01
CA VAL A 153 12.31 4.58 -8.18
C VAL A 153 10.97 4.04 -7.69
N ALA A 154 9.90 4.83 -7.77
CA ALA A 154 8.56 4.47 -7.34
C ALA A 154 7.65 4.12 -8.53
N ASP A 155 6.49 3.54 -8.25
CA ASP A 155 5.46 3.21 -9.24
C ASP A 155 4.56 4.42 -9.55
N GLY A 156 4.69 5.48 -8.77
CA GLY A 156 3.97 6.73 -8.95
C GLY A 156 4.30 7.78 -7.90
N TYR A 157 3.54 8.88 -7.94
CA TYR A 157 3.61 9.96 -6.97
C TYR A 157 2.36 9.98 -6.08
N GLY A 158 2.53 10.16 -4.78
CA GLY A 158 1.48 10.23 -3.78
C GLY A 158 1.37 11.61 -3.14
N ALA A 159 0.43 12.43 -3.58
CA ALA A 159 0.21 13.77 -3.06
C ALA A 159 -0.52 13.76 -1.70
N SER A 160 -0.20 14.75 -0.85
CA SER A 160 -0.80 14.89 0.49
C SER A 160 -2.24 15.40 0.47
N GLY A 161 -2.54 16.33 -0.44
CA GLY A 161 -3.85 16.93 -0.59
C GLY A 161 -3.79 18.05 -1.62
N ALA A 162 -4.85 18.24 -2.39
CA ALA A 162 -4.86 19.15 -3.55
C ALA A 162 -4.55 20.62 -3.21
N ARG A 163 -4.75 21.01 -1.97
CA ARG A 163 -4.51 22.38 -1.49
C ARG A 163 -3.17 22.56 -0.78
N ASP A 164 -2.35 21.52 -0.67
CA ASP A 164 -1.09 21.56 0.06
C ASP A 164 0.06 22.10 -0.78
N ALA A 165 0.03 21.86 -2.10
CA ALA A 165 1.02 22.33 -3.05
C ALA A 165 0.45 22.39 -4.48
N ASP A 166 1.23 22.94 -5.40
CA ASP A 166 1.00 22.80 -6.84
C ASP A 166 1.60 21.47 -7.32
N PHE A 167 0.74 20.57 -7.77
CA PHE A 167 1.13 19.24 -8.25
C PHE A 167 1.11 19.10 -9.77
N ASP A 168 0.81 20.16 -10.53
CA ASP A 168 0.63 20.06 -11.99
C ASP A 168 1.88 19.54 -12.71
N ALA A 169 3.06 19.98 -12.30
CA ALA A 169 4.32 19.54 -12.90
C ALA A 169 4.58 18.04 -12.65
N VAL A 170 4.58 17.59 -11.39
CA VAL A 170 4.85 16.20 -11.04
C VAL A 170 3.78 15.24 -11.54
N ARG A 171 2.52 15.70 -11.57
CA ARG A 171 1.41 14.95 -12.17
C ARG A 171 1.62 14.73 -13.67
N SER A 172 2.03 15.77 -14.40
CA SER A 172 2.34 15.67 -15.84
C SER A 172 3.51 14.71 -16.08
N GLU A 173 4.56 14.82 -15.31
CA GLU A 173 5.73 13.95 -15.38
C GLU A 173 5.37 12.48 -15.10
N ALA A 174 4.61 12.20 -14.03
CA ALA A 174 4.12 10.87 -13.73
C ALA A 174 3.32 10.28 -14.91
N ARG A 175 2.42 11.08 -15.49
CA ARG A 175 1.59 10.67 -16.64
C ARG A 175 2.43 10.41 -17.91
N GLU A 176 3.41 11.25 -18.21
CA GLU A 176 4.34 11.07 -19.33
C GLU A 176 5.21 9.81 -19.15
N ALA A 177 5.59 9.49 -17.92
CA ALA A 177 6.33 8.28 -17.56
C ALA A 177 5.44 7.02 -17.49
N GLY A 178 4.11 7.14 -17.69
CA GLY A 178 3.16 6.02 -17.53
C GLY A 178 3.02 5.54 -16.08
N LYS A 179 3.30 6.43 -15.11
CA LYS A 179 3.25 6.16 -13.68
C LYS A 179 1.96 6.69 -13.04
N LEU A 180 1.63 6.20 -11.86
CA LEU A 180 0.44 6.57 -11.14
C LEU A 180 0.59 7.95 -10.47
N PHE A 181 -0.53 8.65 -10.35
CA PHE A 181 -0.67 9.81 -9.49
C PHE A 181 -1.86 9.57 -8.57
N GLY A 182 -1.60 9.43 -7.27
CA GLY A 182 -2.61 9.29 -6.23
C GLY A 182 -2.60 10.51 -5.30
N ILE A 183 -3.71 10.79 -4.65
CA ILE A 183 -3.84 11.95 -3.78
C ILE A 183 -4.77 11.67 -2.60
N HIS A 184 -4.47 12.25 -1.44
CA HIS A 184 -5.39 12.26 -0.31
C HIS A 184 -6.48 13.30 -0.53
N ALA A 185 -7.72 12.96 -0.17
CA ALA A 185 -8.87 13.84 -0.32
C ALA A 185 -9.87 13.69 0.84
N GLY A 186 -10.49 14.81 1.21
CA GLY A 186 -11.55 14.81 2.22
C GLY A 186 -11.08 14.73 3.66
N GLU A 187 -9.79 14.83 3.93
CA GLU A 187 -9.26 14.79 5.31
C GLU A 187 -9.62 16.04 6.12
N ARG A 188 -9.74 17.19 5.48
CA ARG A 188 -10.06 18.47 6.12
C ARG A 188 -11.53 18.84 5.99
N ASP A 189 -12.06 18.80 4.77
CA ASP A 189 -13.44 19.14 4.43
C ASP A 189 -13.85 18.57 3.07
N ALA A 190 -15.13 18.70 2.73
CA ALA A 190 -15.67 18.18 1.46
C ALA A 190 -15.16 18.92 0.21
N ASP A 191 -14.73 20.17 0.33
CA ASP A 191 -14.20 20.95 -0.81
C ASP A 191 -12.85 20.40 -1.26
N ASP A 192 -12.12 19.75 -0.37
CA ASP A 192 -10.86 19.06 -0.66
C ASP A 192 -11.04 17.95 -1.69
N ILE A 193 -12.17 17.24 -1.63
CA ILE A 193 -12.51 16.17 -2.59
C ILE A 193 -12.63 16.73 -4.00
N ASN A 194 -13.34 17.84 -4.18
CA ASN A 194 -13.52 18.46 -5.49
C ASN A 194 -12.17 18.93 -6.06
N ALA A 195 -11.35 19.56 -5.23
CA ALA A 195 -10.02 20.00 -5.64
C ALA A 195 -9.10 18.83 -6.04
N ALA A 196 -9.19 17.70 -5.33
CA ALA A 196 -8.45 16.49 -5.69
C ALA A 196 -8.95 15.88 -7.00
N MET A 197 -10.27 15.82 -7.21
CA MET A 197 -10.87 15.32 -8.46
C MET A 197 -10.49 16.16 -9.68
N ASP A 198 -10.32 17.49 -9.53
CA ASP A 198 -9.89 18.38 -10.62
C ASP A 198 -8.45 18.05 -11.10
N LEU A 199 -7.65 17.40 -10.27
CA LEU A 199 -6.31 16.90 -10.64
C LEU A 199 -6.37 15.58 -11.43
N ASP A 200 -7.55 14.98 -11.61
CA ASP A 200 -7.73 13.71 -12.34
C ASP A 200 -6.74 12.62 -11.89
N PRO A 201 -6.74 12.25 -10.59
CA PRO A 201 -5.84 11.24 -10.06
C PRO A 201 -6.27 9.83 -10.48
N ALA A 202 -5.34 8.88 -10.43
CA ALA A 202 -5.64 7.47 -10.66
C ALA A 202 -6.54 6.88 -9.55
N PHE A 203 -6.45 7.44 -8.33
CA PHE A 203 -7.29 7.12 -7.16
C PHE A 203 -7.13 8.18 -6.05
N LEU A 204 -8.07 8.17 -5.12
CA LEU A 204 -8.13 9.04 -3.94
C LEU A 204 -7.84 8.25 -2.67
#